data_f4617784009ee55d03690f2b11dceffa
#
_entry.id   f4617784009ee55d03690f2b11dceffa
#
_cell.length_a   1.000
_cell.length_b   1.000
_cell.length_c   1.000
_cell.angle_alpha   90.00
_cell.angle_beta   90.00
_cell.angle_gamma   90.00
#
_symmetry.space_group_name_H-M   'P 1'
#
loop_
_entity.id
_entity.type
_entity.pdbx_description
1 polymer ?
#
loop_
_entity_poly.entity_id
_entity_poly.type
_entity_poly.pdbx_seq_one_letter_code
_entity_poly.pdbx_strand_id
1 'polypeptide(L)'
;AIFNATKVLTNNSATTIVNVTNASNTSTGGVIDYCVEVFDGTDTQYECGMATYGISNKAGAFTGNTVTKFGNHQNATSGTLTVTIAISGANPGALSVNANSSLSPSTGYPRMTYSLRNLGQQAVSVQ
;
A
#
# COMPACT_ATOMS: atom_id res chain seq x y z
N ALA A 1 9.91 0.86 -13.93
CA ALA A 1 9.90 2.21 -13.31
C ALA A 1 9.91 2.07 -11.78
N ILE A 2 10.54 3.01 -11.11
CA ILE A 2 10.62 3.07 -9.65
C ILE A 2 9.96 4.36 -9.21
N PHE A 3 9.06 4.25 -8.23
CA PHE A 3 8.33 5.38 -7.66
C PHE A 3 8.58 5.45 -6.16
N ASN A 4 8.96 6.62 -5.66
CA ASN A 4 9.15 6.88 -4.23
C ASN A 4 8.16 7.96 -3.81
N ALA A 5 7.49 7.75 -2.69
CA ALA A 5 6.51 8.71 -2.20
C ALA A 5 6.29 8.58 -0.70
N THR A 6 5.70 9.63 -0.14
CA THR A 6 5.16 9.64 1.21
C THR A 6 3.69 10.04 1.12
N LYS A 7 2.83 9.28 1.78
CA LYS A 7 1.39 9.49 1.77
C LYS A 7 0.86 9.52 3.20
N VAL A 8 0.08 10.55 3.51
CA VAL A 8 -0.68 10.59 4.75
C VAL A 8 -1.90 9.71 4.58
N LEU A 9 -2.13 8.82 5.54
CA LEU A 9 -3.25 7.89 5.54
C LEU A 9 -4.34 8.37 6.50
N THR A 10 -5.53 7.80 6.36
CA THR A 10 -6.61 7.98 7.32
C THR A 10 -6.66 6.74 8.20
N ASN A 11 -6.61 6.92 9.51
CA ASN A 11 -6.59 5.79 10.44
C ASN A 11 -7.80 4.89 10.23
N ASN A 12 -7.55 3.59 10.13
CA ASN A 12 -8.56 2.54 9.94
C ASN A 12 -9.44 2.74 8.69
N SER A 13 -8.85 3.28 7.63
CA SER A 13 -9.54 3.49 6.36
C SER A 13 -8.57 3.21 5.21
N ALA A 14 -9.05 2.61 4.14
CA ALA A 14 -8.23 2.32 2.98
C ALA A 14 -7.91 3.62 2.23
N THR A 15 -6.64 3.82 1.93
CA THR A 15 -6.17 4.94 1.11
C THR A 15 -5.47 4.39 -0.11
N THR A 16 -5.90 4.79 -1.30
CA THR A 16 -5.24 4.40 -2.54
C THR A 16 -3.91 5.14 -2.65
N ILE A 17 -2.82 4.39 -2.82
CA ILE A 17 -1.49 4.97 -2.96
C ILE A 17 -1.00 4.97 -4.40
N VAL A 18 -1.46 4.01 -5.20
CA VAL A 18 -1.05 3.86 -6.59
C VAL A 18 -2.22 3.33 -7.42
N ASN A 19 -2.38 3.88 -8.62
CA ASN A 19 -3.25 3.31 -9.64
C ASN A 19 -2.39 2.73 -10.77
N VAL A 20 -2.71 1.52 -11.19
CA VAL A 20 -2.04 0.83 -12.29
C VAL A 20 -3.02 0.69 -13.44
N THR A 21 -2.73 1.33 -14.57
CA THR A 21 -3.50 1.13 -15.78
C THR A 21 -3.17 -0.23 -16.37
N ASN A 22 -4.17 -1.09 -16.46
CA ASN A 22 -3.97 -2.48 -16.85
C ASN A 22 -4.95 -2.83 -17.99
N ALA A 23 -4.45 -2.78 -19.21
CA ALA A 23 -5.26 -3.02 -20.40
C ALA A 23 -5.86 -4.43 -20.40
N SER A 24 -6.95 -4.61 -21.16
CA SER A 24 -7.61 -5.91 -21.32
C SER A 24 -6.62 -7.00 -21.73
N ASN A 25 -6.75 -8.16 -21.11
CA ASN A 25 -5.94 -9.35 -21.39
C ASN A 25 -4.45 -9.15 -21.10
N THR A 26 -4.14 -8.36 -20.07
CA THR A 26 -2.77 -8.16 -19.61
C THR A 26 -2.64 -8.46 -18.13
N SER A 27 -1.43 -8.76 -17.72
CA SER A 27 -1.06 -8.94 -16.32
C SER A 27 0.16 -8.09 -16.01
N THR A 28 0.22 -7.59 -14.79
CA THR A 28 1.37 -6.83 -14.31
C THR A 28 1.58 -7.10 -12.83
N GLY A 29 2.69 -6.68 -12.31
CA GLY A 29 3.00 -6.83 -10.90
C GLY A 29 4.23 -6.06 -10.51
N GLY A 30 4.53 -6.07 -9.24
CA GLY A 30 5.67 -5.35 -8.72
C GLY A 30 5.95 -5.63 -7.26
N VAL A 31 6.86 -4.82 -6.73
CA VAL A 31 7.36 -4.90 -5.36
C VAL A 31 7.26 -3.52 -4.73
N ILE A 32 6.81 -3.49 -3.49
CA ILE A 32 6.78 -2.27 -2.69
C ILE A 32 7.56 -2.51 -1.40
N ASP A 33 8.51 -1.62 -1.13
CA ASP A 33 9.15 -1.50 0.18
C ASP A 33 8.48 -0.36 0.91
N TYR A 34 8.10 -0.54 2.16
CA TYR A 34 7.30 0.45 2.86
C TYR A 34 7.63 0.55 4.35
N CYS A 35 7.35 1.72 4.90
CA CYS A 35 7.22 1.94 6.33
C CYS A 35 5.97 2.75 6.59
N VAL A 36 5.15 2.29 7.51
CA VAL A 36 4.01 3.03 8.05
C VAL A 36 4.36 3.48 9.45
N GLU A 37 4.22 4.77 9.70
CA GLU A 37 4.51 5.39 10.99
C GLU A 37 3.24 5.97 11.60
N VAL A 38 3.11 5.84 12.90
CA VAL A 38 2.03 6.46 13.69
C VAL A 38 2.64 7.22 14.86
N PHE A 39 2.12 8.40 15.12
CA PHE A 39 2.51 9.23 16.24
C PHE A 39 1.27 9.93 16.79
N ASP A 40 1.09 9.93 18.10
CA ASP A 40 -0.06 10.56 18.75
C ASP A 40 0.29 11.77 19.62
N GLY A 41 1.53 12.22 19.54
CA GLY A 41 2.06 13.29 20.39
C GLY A 41 2.87 12.76 21.58
N THR A 42 2.75 11.47 21.90
CA THR A 42 3.43 10.83 23.02
C THR A 42 4.03 9.48 22.62
N ASP A 43 3.20 8.62 22.02
CA ASP A 43 3.60 7.27 21.65
C ASP A 43 3.77 7.13 20.15
N THR A 44 4.55 6.15 19.74
CA THR A 44 4.84 5.84 18.36
C THR A 44 4.58 4.38 18.06
N GLN A 45 4.23 4.12 16.80
CA GLN A 45 4.14 2.77 16.24
C GLN A 45 4.72 2.80 14.85
N TYR A 46 5.29 1.70 14.38
CA TYR A 46 5.64 1.56 12.98
C TYR A 46 5.57 0.11 12.54
N GLU A 47 5.34 -0.07 11.24
CA GLU A 47 5.58 -1.31 10.53
C GLU A 47 6.38 -1.01 9.28
N CYS A 48 7.50 -1.71 9.09
CA CYS A 48 8.29 -1.68 7.87
C CYS A 48 8.32 -3.08 7.27
N GLY A 49 8.33 -3.16 5.97
CA GLY A 49 8.37 -4.45 5.29
C GLY A 49 8.40 -4.30 3.79
N MET A 50 8.16 -5.43 3.14
CA MET A 50 8.08 -5.54 1.70
C MET A 50 6.78 -6.27 1.33
N ALA A 51 6.21 -5.91 0.19
CA ALA A 51 5.06 -6.62 -0.35
C ALA A 51 5.23 -6.80 -1.86
N THR A 52 4.77 -7.93 -2.37
CA THR A 52 4.61 -8.11 -3.81
C THR A 52 3.13 -8.05 -4.16
N TYR A 53 2.84 -7.57 -5.34
CA TYR A 53 1.48 -7.52 -5.84
C TYR A 53 1.41 -7.97 -7.30
N GLY A 54 0.25 -8.52 -7.66
CA GLY A 54 -0.04 -8.88 -9.03
C GLY A 54 -1.47 -8.52 -9.37
N ILE A 55 -1.70 -8.21 -10.64
CA ILE A 55 -3.01 -7.86 -11.15
C ILE A 55 -3.15 -8.41 -12.56
N SER A 56 -4.29 -9.02 -12.83
CA SER A 56 -4.64 -9.50 -14.17
C SER A 56 -5.99 -8.93 -14.59
N ASN A 57 -6.10 -8.56 -15.84
CA ASN A 57 -7.30 -8.02 -16.43
C ASN A 57 -7.71 -8.93 -17.60
N LYS A 58 -8.85 -9.58 -17.48
CA LYS A 58 -9.41 -10.43 -18.53
C LYS A 58 -10.62 -9.77 -19.13
N ALA A 59 -10.51 -9.33 -20.39
CA ALA A 59 -11.62 -8.72 -21.12
C ALA A 59 -12.28 -7.55 -20.36
N GLY A 60 -11.49 -6.74 -19.70
CA GLY A 60 -11.97 -5.61 -18.90
C GLY A 60 -12.36 -5.94 -17.46
N ALA A 61 -12.39 -7.23 -17.10
CA ALA A 61 -12.71 -7.66 -15.75
C ALA A 61 -11.44 -7.96 -14.95
N PHE A 62 -11.45 -7.53 -13.71
CA PHE A 62 -10.38 -7.80 -12.76
C PHE A 62 -10.40 -9.29 -12.36
N THR A 63 -9.32 -9.99 -12.64
CA THR A 63 -9.24 -11.42 -12.37
C THR A 63 -7.97 -11.75 -11.61
N GLY A 64 -8.01 -11.83 -10.37
CA GLY A 64 -6.87 -12.24 -9.57
C GLY A 64 -5.96 -11.09 -9.29
N ASN A 65 -5.68 -11.05 -8.08
CA ASN A 65 -4.79 -10.12 -7.50
C ASN A 65 -4.40 -10.66 -6.18
N THR A 66 -3.18 -10.51 -5.93
CA THR A 66 -2.64 -10.96 -4.67
C THR A 66 -1.67 -9.92 -4.20
N VAL A 67 -1.77 -9.57 -2.93
CA VAL A 67 -0.72 -8.84 -2.24
C VAL A 67 -0.21 -9.74 -1.14
N THR A 68 1.08 -10.01 -1.15
CA THR A 68 1.74 -10.82 -0.13
C THR A 68 2.78 -9.97 0.56
N LYS A 69 2.63 -9.81 1.86
CA LYS A 69 3.61 -9.14 2.72
C LYS A 69 4.63 -10.15 3.21
N PHE A 70 5.89 -9.75 3.29
CA PHE A 70 6.94 -10.56 3.88
C PHE A 70 8.06 -9.69 4.44
N GLY A 71 8.80 -10.26 5.40
CA GLY A 71 9.87 -9.54 6.07
C GLY A 71 9.40 -8.34 6.86
N ASN A 72 8.12 -8.28 7.23
CA ASN A 72 7.59 -7.13 7.93
C ASN A 72 7.94 -7.18 9.43
N HIS A 73 8.13 -6.01 9.97
CA HIS A 73 8.64 -5.76 11.30
C HIS A 73 7.81 -4.68 11.95
N GLN A 74 7.37 -4.91 13.16
CA GLN A 74 6.60 -3.92 13.92
C GLN A 74 7.30 -3.54 15.21
N ASN A 75 7.11 -2.30 15.63
CA ASN A 75 7.52 -1.82 16.92
C ASN A 75 6.52 -0.77 17.42
N ALA A 76 6.34 -0.70 18.72
CA ALA A 76 5.39 0.25 19.31
C ALA A 76 5.81 0.59 20.73
N THR A 77 5.69 1.86 21.11
CA THR A 77 5.84 2.26 22.52
C THR A 77 4.55 2.01 23.29
N SER A 78 3.41 1.93 22.60
CA SER A 78 2.10 1.62 23.18
C SER A 78 1.15 1.13 22.10
N GLY A 79 0.17 0.31 22.48
CA GLY A 79 -0.92 -0.11 21.61
C GLY A 79 -0.53 -1.05 20.50
N THR A 80 -1.39 -1.14 19.50
CA THR A 80 -1.28 -2.06 18.36
C THR A 80 -1.47 -1.34 17.04
N LEU A 81 -0.80 -1.84 16.01
CA LEU A 81 -0.93 -1.37 14.63
C LEU A 81 -1.15 -2.57 13.72
N THR A 82 -2.16 -2.50 12.86
CA THR A 82 -2.39 -3.49 11.81
C THR A 82 -2.34 -2.78 10.46
N VAL A 83 -1.44 -3.20 9.60
CA VAL A 83 -1.29 -2.67 8.24
C VAL A 83 -1.76 -3.71 7.24
N THR A 84 -2.72 -3.34 6.42
CA THR A 84 -3.24 -4.18 5.34
C THR A 84 -2.98 -3.49 4.00
N ILE A 85 -2.36 -4.21 3.09
CA ILE A 85 -2.13 -3.74 1.72
C ILE A 85 -2.98 -4.61 0.79
N ALA A 86 -3.76 -3.98 -0.06
CA ALA A 86 -4.68 -4.67 -0.94
C ALA A 86 -4.67 -4.02 -2.33
N ILE A 87 -5.13 -4.79 -3.31
CA ILE A 87 -5.30 -4.28 -4.67
C ILE A 87 -6.70 -4.63 -5.15
N SER A 88 -7.35 -3.71 -5.86
CA SER A 88 -8.71 -3.91 -6.37
C SER A 88 -8.91 -3.18 -7.69
N GLY A 89 -9.95 -3.58 -8.43
CA GLY A 89 -10.28 -2.98 -9.71
C GLY A 89 -9.48 -3.56 -10.86
N ALA A 90 -9.89 -3.22 -12.08
CA ALA A 90 -9.28 -3.76 -13.29
C ALA A 90 -8.50 -2.70 -14.06
N ASN A 91 -9.11 -1.54 -14.30
CA ASN A 91 -8.51 -0.48 -15.09
C ASN A 91 -9.08 0.87 -14.62
N PRO A 92 -8.41 1.53 -13.68
CA PRO A 92 -7.14 1.12 -13.07
C PRO A 92 -7.30 0.07 -11.98
N GLY A 93 -6.26 -0.69 -11.76
CA GLY A 93 -6.09 -1.44 -10.53
C GLY A 93 -5.61 -0.50 -9.44
N ALA A 94 -6.28 -0.49 -8.29
CA ALA A 94 -5.96 0.40 -7.18
C ALA A 94 -5.23 -0.36 -6.06
N LEU A 95 -4.01 0.04 -5.79
CA LEU A 95 -3.24 -0.44 -4.65
C LEU A 95 -3.51 0.47 -3.46
N SER A 96 -4.04 -0.10 -2.38
CA SER A 96 -4.45 0.66 -1.21
C SER A 96 -3.86 0.12 0.07
N VAL A 97 -3.77 0.99 1.07
CA VAL A 97 -3.24 0.67 2.39
C VAL A 97 -4.24 1.10 3.45
N ASN A 98 -4.49 0.21 4.38
CA ASN A 98 -5.25 0.50 5.59
C ASN A 98 -4.32 0.32 6.79
N ALA A 99 -4.05 1.41 7.48
CA ALA A 99 -3.32 1.39 8.74
C ALA A 99 -4.33 1.56 9.87
N ASN A 100 -4.52 0.52 10.66
CA ASN A 100 -5.41 0.54 11.82
C ASN A 100 -4.57 0.61 13.09
N SER A 101 -4.48 1.82 13.64
CA SER A 101 -3.78 2.07 14.89
C SER A 101 -4.76 2.20 16.04
N SER A 102 -4.41 1.63 17.19
CA SER A 102 -5.14 1.82 18.44
C SER A 102 -4.88 3.19 19.07
N LEU A 103 -3.88 3.93 18.60
CA LEU A 103 -3.62 5.30 19.03
C LEU A 103 -4.57 6.28 18.33
N SER A 104 -4.66 7.50 18.86
CA SER A 104 -5.33 8.62 18.18
C SER A 104 -4.28 9.44 17.45
N PRO A 105 -4.04 9.19 16.15
CA PRO A 105 -2.91 9.78 15.47
C PRO A 105 -2.97 11.30 15.39
N SER A 106 -1.83 11.94 15.58
CA SER A 106 -1.66 13.38 15.37
C SER A 106 -1.81 13.74 13.89
N THR A 107 -1.98 15.02 13.61
CA THR A 107 -2.03 15.53 12.24
C THR A 107 -0.81 15.09 11.45
N GLY A 108 -1.04 14.55 10.25
CA GLY A 108 0.02 14.03 9.38
C GLY A 108 0.31 12.54 9.59
N TYR A 109 -0.45 11.88 10.47
CA TYR A 109 -0.31 10.44 10.76
C TYR A 109 -1.66 9.72 10.71
N PRO A 110 -1.73 8.41 10.43
CA PRO A 110 -0.63 7.55 10.02
C PRO A 110 -0.01 8.03 8.70
N ARG A 111 1.26 7.73 8.51
CA ARG A 111 1.99 8.16 7.32
C ARG A 111 2.78 7.00 6.76
N MET A 112 2.71 6.81 5.44
CA MET A 112 3.43 5.75 4.75
C MET A 112 4.48 6.35 3.83
N THR A 113 5.70 5.89 3.98
CA THR A 113 6.79 6.15 3.04
C THR A 113 7.07 4.86 2.30
N TYR A 114 7.15 4.91 0.97
CA TYR A 114 7.33 3.70 0.19
C TYR A 114 8.15 3.93 -1.07
N SER A 115 8.74 2.83 -1.53
CA SER A 115 9.37 2.72 -2.84
C SER A 115 8.67 1.58 -3.58
N LEU A 116 8.11 1.86 -4.74
CA LEU A 116 7.39 0.90 -5.54
C LEU A 116 8.11 0.69 -6.86
N ARG A 117 8.35 -0.58 -7.21
CA ARG A 117 8.89 -0.97 -8.50
C ARG A 117 7.87 -1.83 -9.21
N ASN A 118 7.26 -1.28 -10.25
CA ASN A 118 6.38 -2.04 -11.12
C ASN A 118 7.20 -2.71 -12.21
N LEU A 119 7.10 -4.02 -12.30
CA LEU A 119 7.93 -4.83 -13.20
C LEU A 119 7.26 -5.11 -14.54
N GLY A 120 5.97 -4.79 -14.65
CA GLY A 120 5.24 -4.86 -15.90
C GLY A 120 5.42 -3.59 -16.73
N GLN A 121 4.81 -3.58 -17.91
CA GLN A 121 4.88 -2.44 -18.84
C GLN A 121 3.66 -1.53 -18.73
N GLN A 122 2.85 -1.69 -17.71
CA GLN A 122 1.65 -0.91 -17.52
C GLN A 122 1.99 0.48 -16.94
N ALA A 123 1.15 1.46 -17.25
CA ALA A 123 1.29 2.78 -16.70
C ALA A 123 0.92 2.80 -15.21
N VAL A 124 1.72 3.48 -14.42
CA VAL A 124 1.53 3.60 -12.97
C VAL A 124 1.41 5.07 -12.61
N SER A 125 0.42 5.39 -11.79
CA SER A 125 0.17 6.73 -11.29
C SER A 125 0.18 6.72 -9.77
N VAL A 126 1.10 7.48 -9.18
CA VAL A 126 1.17 7.68 -7.72
C VAL A 126 0.05 8.64 -7.31
N GLN A 127 -0.65 8.28 -6.24
CA GLN A 127 -1.80 9.04 -5.74
C GLN A 127 -1.49 9.89 -4.52
#